data_8bb6ffe95de03d7f39bb83132b3a92da
#
_entry.id   8bb6ffe95de03d7f39bb83132b3a92da
#
_cell.length_a   1.000
_cell.length_b   1.000
_cell.length_c   1.000
_cell.angle_alpha   90.00
_cell.angle_beta   90.00
_cell.angle_gamma   90.00
#
_symmetry.space_group_name_H-M   'P 1'
#
loop_
_entity.id
_entity.type
_entity.pdbx_description
1 polymer ?
#
loop_
_entity_poly.entity_id
_entity_poly.type
_entity_poly.pdbx_seq_one_letter_code
_entity_poly.pdbx_strand_id
1 'polypeptide(L)'
;MKLLFKYTFHLVILACVSALFSGCEQDPKYRVYDYPVPVVESIYPTDGYVTTQVVITGTNFGDRAEAVKVFFGEAQSNKVLDCKNNRLVVEVPETAVTGNLSLQIYNKKVENIGHYTVLPTPRVITVTSDSEDGEGVADTGDKVTI
;
A
#
# COMPACT_ATOMS: atom_id res chain seq x y z
N MET A 1 39.99 -33.93 56.98
CA MET A 1 40.48 -33.44 55.65
C MET A 1 39.57 -33.77 54.46
N LYS A 2 39.01 -34.96 54.35
CA LYS A 2 38.16 -35.37 53.23
C LYS A 2 36.81 -34.61 53.13
N LEU A 3 36.23 -34.19 54.25
CA LEU A 3 34.95 -33.47 54.26
C LEU A 3 35.09 -32.00 53.74
N LEU A 4 36.13 -31.31 54.17
CA LEU A 4 36.43 -29.94 53.73
C LEU A 4 36.62 -29.86 52.17
N PHE A 5 37.36 -30.87 51.65
CA PHE A 5 37.57 -30.92 50.16
C PHE A 5 36.29 -31.15 49.40
N LYS A 6 35.33 -31.87 49.93
CA LYS A 6 34.03 -32.10 49.30
C LYS A 6 33.18 -30.84 49.26
N TYR A 7 33.18 -30.03 50.31
CA TYR A 7 32.45 -28.76 50.36
C TYR A 7 33.08 -27.70 49.45
N THR A 8 34.41 -27.61 49.42
CA THR A 8 35.09 -26.66 48.50
C THR A 8 34.84 -27.00 47.04
N PHE A 9 34.79 -28.28 46.69
CA PHE A 9 34.47 -28.72 45.32
C PHE A 9 33.03 -28.34 44.88
N HIS A 10 32.05 -28.53 45.80
CA HIS A 10 30.67 -28.12 45.50
C HIS A 10 30.50 -26.60 45.38
N LEU A 11 31.23 -25.84 46.18
CA LEU A 11 31.21 -24.39 46.17
C LEU A 11 31.82 -23.83 44.87
N VAL A 12 32.85 -24.45 44.34
CA VAL A 12 33.44 -24.09 43.04
C VAL A 12 32.49 -24.41 41.88
N ILE A 13 31.82 -25.58 41.93
CA ILE A 13 30.84 -25.92 40.89
C ILE A 13 29.67 -24.95 40.90
N LEU A 14 29.17 -24.58 42.08
CA LEU A 14 28.08 -23.62 42.21
C LEU A 14 28.46 -22.24 41.67
N ALA A 15 29.71 -21.79 41.94
CA ALA A 15 30.23 -20.53 41.39
C ALA A 15 30.40 -20.57 39.86
N CYS A 16 30.84 -21.69 39.29
CA CYS A 16 30.96 -21.88 37.86
C CYS A 16 29.59 -21.89 37.16
N VAL A 17 28.57 -22.52 37.77
CA VAL A 17 27.22 -22.55 37.22
C VAL A 17 26.60 -21.15 37.25
N SER A 18 26.81 -20.34 38.30
CA SER A 18 26.30 -18.95 38.33
C SER A 18 26.93 -18.04 37.26
N ALA A 19 28.20 -18.28 36.92
CA ALA A 19 28.90 -17.54 35.88
C ALA A 19 28.35 -17.83 34.46
N LEU A 20 27.76 -19.01 34.25
CA LEU A 20 27.14 -19.36 32.94
C LEU A 20 25.80 -18.70 32.70
N PHE A 21 25.14 -18.19 33.75
CA PHE A 21 23.88 -17.46 33.62
C PHE A 21 24.06 -15.94 33.44
N SER A 22 25.29 -15.42 33.46
CA SER A 22 25.55 -14.04 33.01
C SER A 22 25.51 -13.97 31.50
N GLY A 23 24.38 -14.39 30.89
CA GLY A 23 24.10 -14.23 29.48
C GLY A 23 24.12 -12.75 29.19
N CYS A 24 24.93 -12.32 28.23
CA CYS A 24 24.90 -11.00 27.63
C CYS A 24 23.47 -10.68 27.20
N GLU A 25 22.76 -9.89 27.97
CA GLU A 25 21.69 -9.05 27.46
C GLU A 25 22.34 -7.95 26.61
N GLN A 26 22.87 -8.35 25.46
CA GLN A 26 23.11 -7.40 24.39
C GLN A 26 21.75 -7.18 23.74
N ASP A 27 21.03 -6.18 24.21
CA ASP A 27 19.96 -5.59 23.41
C ASP A 27 20.54 -5.26 22.04
N PRO A 28 20.11 -5.93 20.96
CA PRO A 28 20.55 -5.56 19.63
C PRO A 28 20.14 -4.11 19.45
N LYS A 29 21.10 -3.20 19.39
CA LYS A 29 20.87 -1.79 19.10
C LYS A 29 20.40 -1.67 17.66
N TYR A 30 19.19 -2.14 17.38
CA TYR A 30 18.52 -1.85 16.11
C TYR A 30 18.28 -0.34 16.09
N ARG A 31 18.89 0.33 15.13
CA ARG A 31 18.46 1.69 14.79
C ARG A 31 17.06 1.56 14.23
N VAL A 32 16.06 1.83 15.04
CA VAL A 32 14.71 2.05 14.56
C VAL A 32 14.76 3.32 13.72
N TYR A 33 14.74 3.14 12.40
CA TYR A 33 14.61 4.29 11.49
C TYR A 33 13.15 4.74 11.52
N ASP A 34 12.92 5.92 12.08
CA ASP A 34 11.60 6.52 12.05
C ASP A 34 11.43 7.31 10.74
N TYR A 35 10.59 6.81 9.86
CA TYR A 35 10.28 7.48 8.60
C TYR A 35 9.47 8.75 8.87
N PRO A 36 9.77 9.86 8.17
CA PRO A 36 8.98 11.06 8.27
C PRO A 36 7.54 10.81 7.80
N VAL A 37 6.59 11.51 8.39
CA VAL A 37 5.19 11.43 7.99
C VAL A 37 5.04 11.99 6.58
N PRO A 38 4.40 11.30 5.64
CA PRO A 38 4.14 11.83 4.31
C PRO A 38 3.18 13.02 4.36
N VAL A 39 3.43 14.02 3.55
CA VAL A 39 2.58 15.20 3.38
C VAL A 39 2.08 15.24 1.94
N VAL A 40 0.77 15.26 1.75
CA VAL A 40 0.15 15.37 0.43
C VAL A 40 -0.25 16.82 0.18
N GLU A 41 0.12 17.33 -0.97
CA GLU A 41 -0.17 18.71 -1.40
C GLU A 41 -1.29 18.76 -2.44
N SER A 42 -1.27 17.82 -3.40
CA SER A 42 -2.32 17.75 -4.42
C SER A 42 -2.52 16.35 -4.95
N ILE A 43 -3.72 16.12 -5.50
CA ILE A 43 -4.13 14.88 -6.18
C ILE A 43 -4.77 15.26 -7.49
N TYR A 44 -4.39 14.61 -8.58
CA TYR A 44 -4.95 14.86 -9.90
C TYR A 44 -4.90 13.60 -10.76
N PRO A 45 -5.97 13.27 -11.50
CA PRO A 45 -7.31 13.85 -11.41
C PRO A 45 -8.03 13.50 -10.11
N THR A 46 -9.12 14.22 -9.79
CA THR A 46 -9.97 13.97 -8.62
C THR A 46 -11.19 13.12 -8.95
N ASP A 47 -11.35 12.78 -10.22
CA ASP A 47 -12.40 11.89 -10.73
C ASP A 47 -11.91 11.09 -11.93
N GLY A 48 -12.55 9.97 -12.19
CA GLY A 48 -12.21 9.11 -13.32
C GLY A 48 -12.74 7.69 -13.12
N TYR A 49 -12.44 6.86 -14.11
CA TYR A 49 -12.83 5.45 -14.12
C TYR A 49 -11.85 4.59 -13.30
N VAL A 50 -12.21 3.35 -13.06
CA VAL A 50 -11.24 2.32 -12.66
C VAL A 50 -10.09 2.26 -13.67
N THR A 51 -8.89 1.89 -13.21
CA THR A 51 -7.64 1.91 -13.99
C THR A 51 -7.09 3.28 -14.40
N THR A 52 -7.78 4.37 -14.08
CA THR A 52 -7.25 5.72 -14.28
C THR A 52 -5.97 5.91 -13.46
N GLN A 53 -4.99 6.60 -14.04
CA GLN A 53 -3.76 6.95 -13.31
C GLN A 53 -3.97 8.24 -12.53
N VAL A 54 -3.70 8.19 -11.24
CA VAL A 54 -3.80 9.33 -10.33
C VAL A 54 -2.40 9.73 -9.89
N VAL A 55 -2.08 10.99 -10.02
CA VAL A 55 -0.83 11.60 -9.58
C VAL A 55 -1.07 12.25 -8.21
N ILE A 56 -0.25 11.89 -7.25
CA ILE A 56 -0.25 12.47 -5.90
C ILE A 56 1.06 13.21 -5.74
N THR A 57 1.03 14.48 -5.43
CA THR A 57 2.21 15.30 -5.16
C THR A 57 2.30 15.68 -3.69
N GLY A 58 3.53 15.84 -3.21
CA GLY A 58 3.76 16.16 -1.82
C GLY A 58 5.22 15.98 -1.41
N THR A 59 5.45 15.53 -0.18
CA THR A 59 6.80 15.29 0.34
C THR A 59 6.85 14.03 1.21
N ASN A 60 8.06 13.50 1.40
CA ASN A 60 8.33 12.33 2.26
C ASN A 60 7.71 11.01 1.77
N PHE A 61 7.56 10.85 0.47
CA PHE A 61 7.03 9.59 -0.08
C PHE A 61 8.09 8.51 -0.20
N GLY A 62 9.38 8.90 -0.23
CA GLY A 62 10.48 7.97 -0.46
C GLY A 62 10.62 7.60 -1.95
N ASP A 63 11.32 6.52 -2.21
CA ASP A 63 11.66 6.03 -3.56
C ASP A 63 11.31 4.56 -3.78
N ARG A 64 10.57 3.94 -2.82
CA ARG A 64 10.25 2.52 -2.85
C ARG A 64 8.76 2.31 -3.04
N ALA A 65 8.36 1.90 -4.23
CA ALA A 65 6.97 1.63 -4.56
C ALA A 65 6.34 0.54 -3.67
N GLU A 66 7.13 -0.45 -3.22
CA GLU A 66 6.67 -1.54 -2.38
C GLU A 66 6.26 -1.09 -0.96
N ALA A 67 6.79 0.06 -0.53
CA ALA A 67 6.47 0.62 0.78
C ALA A 67 5.21 1.50 0.76
N VAL A 68 4.70 1.81 -0.43
CA VAL A 68 3.56 2.71 -0.65
C VAL A 68 2.28 1.91 -0.80
N LYS A 69 1.25 2.31 -0.05
CA LYS A 69 -0.12 1.82 -0.21
C LYS A 69 -1.05 3.02 -0.30
N VAL A 70 -1.82 3.08 -1.37
CA VAL A 70 -2.85 4.10 -1.57
C VAL A 70 -4.21 3.42 -1.54
N PHE A 71 -5.13 3.99 -0.80
CA PHE A 71 -6.48 3.46 -0.66
C PHE A 71 -7.49 4.45 -1.25
N PHE A 72 -8.38 3.93 -2.06
CA PHE A 72 -9.55 4.62 -2.62
C PHE A 72 -10.79 4.15 -1.83
N GLY A 73 -11.14 4.88 -0.78
CA GLY A 73 -12.03 4.37 0.25
C GLY A 73 -11.38 3.18 0.98
N GLU A 74 -11.98 1.99 0.89
CA GLU A 74 -11.43 0.76 1.46
C GLU A 74 -10.57 -0.04 0.46
N ALA A 75 -10.65 0.29 -0.83
CA ALA A 75 -9.95 -0.42 -1.89
C ALA A 75 -8.49 0.01 -1.99
N GLN A 76 -7.56 -0.91 -1.76
CA GLN A 76 -6.13 -0.65 -1.95
C GLN A 76 -5.77 -0.71 -3.43
N SER A 77 -5.03 0.31 -3.91
CA SER A 77 -4.38 0.23 -5.22
C SER A 77 -3.28 -0.82 -5.20
N ASN A 78 -3.32 -1.72 -6.18
CA ASN A 78 -2.34 -2.79 -6.34
C ASN A 78 -1.17 -2.37 -7.25
N LYS A 79 -1.26 -1.20 -7.89
CA LYS A 79 -0.27 -0.72 -8.85
C LYS A 79 0.19 0.69 -8.50
N VAL A 80 1.43 0.78 -8.04
CA VAL A 80 2.19 2.03 -7.94
C VAL A 80 3.11 2.07 -9.16
N LEU A 81 2.81 2.96 -10.10
CA LEU A 81 3.48 3.04 -11.41
C LEU A 81 4.78 3.86 -11.36
N ASP A 82 4.80 4.89 -10.53
CA ASP A 82 5.98 5.73 -10.26
C ASP A 82 6.02 6.11 -8.79
N CYS A 83 7.20 6.08 -8.19
CA CYS A 83 7.40 6.44 -6.80
C CYS A 83 8.67 7.28 -6.67
N LYS A 84 8.48 8.55 -6.33
CA LYS A 84 9.55 9.51 -6.00
C LYS A 84 9.18 10.23 -4.72
N ASN A 85 10.17 10.77 -4.04
CA ASN A 85 9.98 11.42 -2.75
C ASN A 85 8.91 12.54 -2.73
N ASN A 86 8.61 13.12 -3.88
CA ASN A 86 7.65 14.22 -4.02
C ASN A 86 6.49 13.91 -5.00
N ARG A 87 6.44 12.72 -5.58
CA ARG A 87 5.44 12.34 -6.58
C ARG A 87 5.19 10.85 -6.56
N LEU A 88 3.92 10.50 -6.54
CA LEU A 88 3.43 9.12 -6.74
C LEU A 88 2.51 9.10 -7.94
N VAL A 89 2.54 8.02 -8.70
CA VAL A 89 1.55 7.70 -9.72
C VAL A 89 0.98 6.34 -9.39
N VAL A 90 -0.32 6.29 -9.18
CA VAL A 90 -1.04 5.07 -8.79
C VAL A 90 -2.23 4.83 -9.72
N GLU A 91 -2.60 3.59 -9.90
CA GLU A 91 -3.77 3.21 -10.68
C GLU A 91 -4.97 3.02 -9.76
N VAL A 92 -6.12 3.55 -10.14
CA VAL A 92 -7.39 3.34 -9.44
C VAL A 92 -7.76 1.85 -9.50
N PRO A 93 -7.95 1.16 -8.38
CA PRO A 93 -8.28 -0.26 -8.39
C PRO A 93 -9.69 -0.51 -8.93
N GLU A 94 -9.92 -1.71 -9.48
CA GLU A 94 -11.22 -2.10 -10.04
C GLU A 94 -12.36 -2.10 -9.01
N THR A 95 -12.00 -2.31 -7.74
CA THR A 95 -12.94 -2.31 -6.61
C THR A 95 -13.10 -0.95 -5.94
N ALA A 96 -12.50 0.11 -6.53
CA ALA A 96 -12.61 1.46 -5.98
C ALA A 96 -14.05 1.95 -5.97
N VAL A 97 -14.38 2.66 -4.91
CA VAL A 97 -15.65 3.37 -4.76
C VAL A 97 -15.36 4.86 -4.51
N THR A 98 -16.30 5.72 -4.90
CA THR A 98 -16.22 7.15 -4.59
C THR A 98 -16.03 7.35 -3.09
N GLY A 99 -15.02 8.11 -2.71
CA GLY A 99 -14.72 8.35 -1.29
C GLY A 99 -13.39 9.04 -1.06
N ASN A 100 -13.03 9.12 0.22
CA ASN A 100 -11.76 9.72 0.63
C ASN A 100 -10.60 8.77 0.35
N LEU A 101 -9.47 9.38 -0.03
CA LEU A 101 -8.22 8.65 -0.19
C LEU A 101 -7.42 8.65 1.12
N SER A 102 -6.65 7.58 1.28
CA SER A 102 -5.62 7.53 2.31
C SER A 102 -4.32 6.96 1.73
N LEU A 103 -3.20 7.41 2.32
CA LEU A 103 -1.85 7.03 1.94
C LEU A 103 -1.14 6.42 3.12
N GLN A 104 -0.51 5.28 2.90
CA GLN A 104 0.39 4.68 3.88
C GLN A 104 1.76 4.47 3.25
N ILE A 105 2.81 4.90 3.95
CA ILE A 105 4.20 4.68 3.58
C ILE A 105 4.89 4.01 4.76
N TYR A 106 5.35 2.78 4.55
CA TYR A 106 5.82 1.91 5.62
C TYR A 106 4.77 1.79 6.74
N ASN A 107 5.09 2.33 7.94
CA ASN A 107 4.24 2.34 9.13
C ASN A 107 3.50 3.66 9.36
N LYS A 108 3.68 4.66 8.48
CA LYS A 108 3.04 5.97 8.59
C LYS A 108 1.83 6.03 7.67
N LYS A 109 0.64 6.14 8.25
CA LYS A 109 -0.63 6.29 7.53
C LYS A 109 -1.17 7.71 7.70
N VAL A 110 -1.59 8.31 6.60
CA VAL A 110 -2.28 9.60 6.55
C VAL A 110 -3.63 9.37 5.90
N GLU A 111 -4.68 9.74 6.60
CA GLU A 111 -6.07 9.60 6.14
C GLU A 111 -6.58 10.92 5.58
N ASN A 112 -7.63 10.84 4.75
CA ASN A 112 -8.30 12.01 4.17
C ASN A 112 -7.34 12.95 3.42
N ILE A 113 -6.44 12.37 2.61
CA ILE A 113 -5.51 13.14 1.78
C ILE A 113 -6.19 13.84 0.60
N GLY A 114 -7.43 13.49 0.31
CA GLY A 114 -8.28 14.06 -0.75
C GLY A 114 -9.51 13.20 -0.97
N HIS A 115 -10.34 13.62 -1.93
CA HIS A 115 -11.53 12.89 -2.34
C HIS A 115 -11.39 12.47 -3.80
N TYR A 116 -11.84 11.26 -4.13
CA TYR A 116 -11.86 10.77 -5.51
C TYR A 116 -13.25 10.27 -5.87
N THR A 117 -13.75 10.72 -7.03
CA THR A 117 -15.03 10.28 -7.57
C THR A 117 -14.82 9.22 -8.63
N VAL A 118 -15.29 8.01 -8.37
CA VAL A 118 -15.25 6.93 -9.35
C VAL A 118 -16.44 7.07 -10.29
N LEU A 119 -16.15 7.25 -11.57
CA LEU A 119 -17.18 7.36 -12.61
C LEU A 119 -17.70 5.96 -12.98
N PRO A 120 -19.01 5.82 -13.25
CA PRO A 120 -19.57 4.56 -13.70
C PRO A 120 -19.00 4.19 -15.07
N THR A 121 -18.60 2.92 -15.23
CA THR A 121 -18.13 2.41 -16.52
C THR A 121 -19.26 2.54 -17.57
N PRO A 122 -19.00 3.14 -18.74
CA PRO A 122 -19.99 3.22 -19.80
C PRO A 122 -20.49 1.83 -20.20
N ARG A 123 -21.78 1.66 -20.30
CA ARG A 123 -22.43 0.42 -20.77
C ARG A 123 -23.22 0.72 -22.01
N VAL A 124 -22.94 -0.02 -23.06
CA VAL A 124 -23.84 -0.08 -24.20
C VAL A 124 -25.03 -0.95 -23.79
N ILE A 125 -26.22 -0.36 -23.71
CA ILE A 125 -27.45 -1.05 -23.30
C ILE A 125 -28.10 -1.72 -24.50
N THR A 126 -28.13 -1.02 -25.65
CA THR A 126 -28.77 -1.50 -26.88
C THR A 126 -28.02 -0.90 -28.08
N VAL A 127 -27.79 -1.73 -29.05
CA VAL A 127 -27.34 -1.29 -30.37
C VAL A 127 -28.48 -1.66 -31.36
N THR A 128 -29.05 -0.67 -32.02
CA THR A 128 -30.04 -0.87 -33.08
C THR A 128 -29.49 -0.39 -34.41
N SER A 129 -29.61 -1.20 -35.44
CA SER A 129 -29.26 -0.82 -36.80
C SER A 129 -30.53 -0.61 -37.63
N ASP A 130 -30.49 0.31 -38.60
CA ASP A 130 -31.58 0.56 -39.54
C ASP A 130 -31.52 -0.43 -40.73
N SER A 131 -30.77 -1.53 -40.62
CA SER A 131 -30.72 -2.54 -41.69
C SER A 131 -32.06 -3.19 -41.93
N GLU A 132 -32.49 -3.22 -43.17
CA GLU A 132 -33.81 -3.76 -43.60
C GLU A 132 -33.93 -5.26 -43.42
N ASP A 133 -32.83 -5.96 -43.24
CA ASP A 133 -32.75 -7.43 -43.11
C ASP A 133 -32.86 -7.95 -41.67
N GLY A 134 -32.91 -7.06 -40.67
CA GLY A 134 -33.23 -7.39 -39.27
C GLY A 134 -32.17 -8.24 -38.53
N GLU A 135 -31.00 -8.47 -39.09
CA GLU A 135 -29.97 -9.34 -38.51
C GLU A 135 -29.05 -8.62 -37.50
N GLY A 136 -29.26 -7.36 -37.21
CA GLY A 136 -28.47 -6.61 -36.21
C GLY A 136 -27.04 -6.30 -36.64
N VAL A 137 -26.65 -6.58 -37.87
CA VAL A 137 -25.37 -6.24 -38.46
C VAL A 137 -25.56 -4.99 -39.31
N ALA A 138 -24.88 -3.89 -38.99
CA ALA A 138 -24.93 -2.66 -39.75
C ALA A 138 -24.05 -2.77 -41.00
N ASP A 139 -24.62 -2.50 -42.13
CA ASP A 139 -23.91 -2.38 -43.40
C ASP A 139 -23.32 -0.97 -43.61
N THR A 140 -22.49 -0.82 -44.64
CA THR A 140 -21.90 0.48 -45.00
C THR A 140 -22.97 1.50 -45.34
N GLY A 141 -23.16 2.49 -44.48
CA GLY A 141 -24.15 3.55 -44.64
C GLY A 141 -25.33 3.49 -43.68
N ASP A 142 -25.46 2.41 -42.90
CA ASP A 142 -26.48 2.29 -41.87
C ASP A 142 -26.21 3.24 -40.72
N LYS A 143 -27.26 3.76 -40.12
CA LYS A 143 -27.22 4.58 -38.94
C LYS A 143 -27.33 3.69 -37.70
N VAL A 144 -26.28 3.66 -36.90
CA VAL A 144 -26.26 2.93 -35.63
C VAL A 144 -26.50 3.89 -34.48
N THR A 145 -27.46 3.58 -33.61
CA THR A 145 -27.73 4.35 -32.39
C THR A 145 -27.26 3.53 -31.17
N ILE A 146 -26.46 4.16 -30.33
CA ILE A 146 -25.90 3.55 -29.11
C ILE A 146 -26.57 4.15 -27.88
#